data_036010a8cf3116ae873c39b3db29d225
#
_entry.id   036010a8cf3116ae873c39b3db29d225
#
_cell.length_a   1.000
_cell.length_b   1.000
_cell.length_c   1.000
_cell.angle_alpha   90.00
_cell.angle_beta   90.00
_cell.angle_gamma   90.00
#
_symmetry.space_group_name_H-M   'P 1'
#
loop_
_entity.id
_entity.type
_entity.pdbx_description
1 polymer ?
#
loop_
_entity_poly.entity_id
_entity_poly.type
_entity_poly.pdbx_seq_one_letter_code
_entity_poly.pdbx_strand_id
1 'polypeptide(L)'
;MKAEYGLLIDYEYCSGCQSCEVTCKEEHNYPVGKWGIKVLEEGPWEIEDGSGVFNYNYIPGPTDLCDLCAERVSTTGKEPMCVHHCLANVITYGPIDELAEKLKTKTKQVLWTPQYKPIEAKGKFVPTKKSNSDGLEKVDVEIESNENWSTAAHRRSDDDHFEFNLVK
;
A
#
# COMPACT_ATOMS: atom_id res chain seq x y z
N MET A 1 13.46 -10.94 -11.26
CA MET A 1 14.01 -11.42 -9.98
C MET A 1 12.87 -11.99 -9.16
N LYS A 2 13.02 -13.16 -8.54
CA LYS A 2 12.03 -13.65 -7.59
C LYS A 2 12.07 -12.74 -6.35
N ALA A 3 10.92 -12.32 -5.84
CA ALA A 3 10.86 -11.69 -4.53
C ALA A 3 11.34 -12.73 -3.50
N GLU A 4 12.29 -12.36 -2.65
CA GLU A 4 12.82 -13.26 -1.62
C GLU A 4 12.07 -13.11 -0.29
N TYR A 5 11.48 -11.95 -0.07
CA TYR A 5 10.75 -11.59 1.15
C TYR A 5 9.34 -11.12 0.84
N GLY A 6 8.45 -11.29 1.83
CA GLY A 6 7.05 -10.90 1.71
C GLY A 6 6.42 -10.59 3.06
N LEU A 7 5.11 -10.35 3.03
CA LEU A 7 4.26 -10.17 4.20
C LEU A 7 3.20 -11.26 4.24
N LEU A 8 3.10 -11.96 5.35
CA LEU A 8 1.96 -12.82 5.66
C LEU A 8 1.00 -12.02 6.55
N ILE A 9 -0.21 -11.86 6.09
CA ILE A 9 -1.24 -11.06 6.74
C ILE A 9 -2.36 -11.99 7.20
N ASP A 10 -2.58 -12.05 8.51
CA ASP A 10 -3.66 -12.79 9.14
C ASP A 10 -4.80 -11.82 9.47
N TYR A 11 -5.76 -11.71 8.56
CA TYR A 11 -6.84 -10.74 8.72
C TYR A 11 -7.97 -11.21 9.63
N GLU A 12 -7.93 -12.45 10.15
CA GLU A 12 -8.92 -12.94 11.12
C GLU A 12 -8.94 -12.12 12.41
N TYR A 13 -7.77 -11.64 12.84
CA TYR A 13 -7.62 -10.87 14.08
C TYR A 13 -7.31 -9.39 13.84
N CYS A 14 -7.39 -8.92 12.61
CA CYS A 14 -7.20 -7.50 12.33
C CYS A 14 -8.36 -6.70 12.92
N SER A 15 -8.03 -5.75 13.80
CA SER A 15 -9.02 -4.88 14.46
C SER A 15 -9.34 -3.60 13.69
N GLY A 16 -8.75 -3.39 12.52
CA GLY A 16 -8.95 -2.15 11.75
C GLY A 16 -8.34 -0.90 12.37
N CYS A 17 -7.38 -1.03 13.28
CA CYS A 17 -6.81 0.10 14.03
C CYS A 17 -6.00 1.09 13.18
N GLN A 18 -5.69 0.76 11.91
CA GLN A 18 -4.97 1.59 10.93
C GLN A 18 -3.54 2.00 11.35
N SER A 19 -2.99 1.46 12.43
CA SER A 19 -1.62 1.73 12.88
C SER A 19 -0.60 1.47 11.78
N CYS A 20 -0.76 0.39 11.00
CA CYS A 20 0.11 0.05 9.87
C CYS A 20 0.10 1.11 8.77
N GLU A 21 -1.06 1.76 8.51
CA GLU A 21 -1.16 2.84 7.53
C GLU A 21 -0.39 4.07 7.98
N VAL A 22 -0.64 4.50 9.22
CA VAL A 22 -0.03 5.71 9.80
C VAL A 22 1.49 5.57 9.85
N THR A 23 1.98 4.46 10.40
CA THR A 23 3.42 4.25 10.57
C THR A 23 4.15 4.07 9.22
N CYS A 24 3.49 3.46 8.23
CA CYS A 24 4.04 3.37 6.88
C CYS A 24 4.14 4.76 6.22
N LYS A 25 3.11 5.60 6.39
CA LYS A 25 3.13 6.98 5.88
C LYS A 25 4.24 7.81 6.52
N GLU A 26 4.43 7.67 7.82
CA GLU A 26 5.45 8.39 8.57
C GLU A 26 6.86 7.97 8.14
N GLU A 27 7.13 6.68 8.04
CA GLU A 27 8.44 6.14 7.64
C GLU A 27 8.85 6.61 6.24
N HIS A 28 7.89 6.62 5.30
CA HIS A 28 8.16 6.94 3.89
C HIS A 28 7.83 8.39 3.51
N ASN A 29 7.40 9.22 4.45
CA ASN A 29 6.96 10.60 4.21
C ASN A 29 5.93 10.71 3.07
N TYR A 30 4.98 9.77 2.99
CA TYR A 30 3.98 9.80 1.93
C TYR A 30 3.02 10.98 2.10
N PRO A 31 2.75 11.73 1.03
CA PRO A 31 1.80 12.82 1.06
C PRO A 31 0.36 12.33 1.26
N VAL A 32 -0.55 13.27 1.48
CA VAL A 32 -1.99 12.97 1.51
C VAL A 32 -2.41 12.27 0.22
N GLY A 33 -3.25 11.24 0.34
CA GLY A 33 -3.74 10.46 -0.78
C GLY A 33 -2.84 9.29 -1.22
N LYS A 34 -1.66 9.08 -0.60
CA LYS A 34 -0.77 7.96 -0.90
C LYS A 34 -0.53 7.10 0.34
N TRP A 35 -0.49 5.78 0.14
CA TRP A 35 -0.26 4.78 1.18
C TRP A 35 0.56 3.62 0.63
N GLY A 36 1.53 3.15 1.40
CA GLY A 36 2.23 1.89 1.10
C GLY A 36 1.45 0.66 1.55
N ILE A 37 0.58 0.82 2.56
CA ILE A 37 -0.39 -0.18 2.99
C ILE A 37 -1.70 0.51 3.34
N LYS A 38 -2.84 -0.11 3.02
CA LYS A 38 -4.18 0.42 3.28
C LYS A 38 -5.03 -0.66 3.93
N VAL A 39 -5.74 -0.32 5.00
CA VAL A 39 -6.70 -1.22 5.64
C VAL A 39 -8.04 -1.07 4.92
N LEU A 40 -8.51 -2.17 4.35
CA LEU A 40 -9.79 -2.26 3.68
C LEU A 40 -10.80 -2.84 4.66
N GLU A 41 -11.97 -2.25 4.70
CA GLU A 41 -13.11 -2.73 5.46
C GLU A 41 -14.00 -3.56 4.53
N GLU A 42 -14.26 -4.81 4.90
CA GLU A 42 -15.09 -5.73 4.15
C GLU A 42 -16.31 -6.12 4.99
N GLY A 43 -17.46 -5.64 4.59
CA GLY A 43 -18.72 -5.84 5.32
C GLY A 43 -19.18 -4.59 6.07
N PRO A 44 -20.15 -4.71 6.99
CA PRO A 44 -20.85 -5.96 7.32
C PRO A 44 -21.92 -6.37 6.28
N TRP A 45 -21.99 -7.64 5.96
CA TRP A 45 -23.15 -8.23 5.31
C TRP A 45 -23.46 -9.61 5.90
N GLU A 46 -24.73 -9.98 5.88
CA GLU A 46 -25.17 -11.28 6.36
C GLU A 46 -24.77 -12.36 5.35
N ILE A 47 -24.20 -13.49 5.82
CA ILE A 47 -23.72 -14.56 4.93
C ILE A 47 -24.89 -15.32 4.32
N GLU A 48 -25.92 -15.59 5.14
CA GLU A 48 -27.18 -16.19 4.71
C GLU A 48 -28.29 -15.34 5.33
N ASP A 49 -29.26 -14.97 4.52
CA ASP A 49 -30.39 -14.13 4.93
C ASP A 49 -31.12 -14.71 6.16
N GLY A 50 -31.17 -13.96 7.24
CA GLY A 50 -31.81 -14.35 8.50
C GLY A 50 -31.00 -15.28 9.39
N SER A 51 -29.74 -15.58 9.04
CA SER A 51 -28.86 -16.42 9.87
C SER A 51 -28.30 -15.70 11.11
N GLY A 52 -28.25 -14.38 11.08
CA GLY A 52 -27.57 -13.56 12.10
C GLY A 52 -26.05 -13.71 12.06
N VAL A 53 -25.49 -14.39 11.03
CA VAL A 53 -24.04 -14.54 10.84
C VAL A 53 -23.57 -13.54 9.81
N PHE A 54 -22.66 -12.64 10.23
CA PHE A 54 -22.15 -11.58 9.39
C PHE A 54 -20.71 -11.81 8.95
N ASN A 55 -20.39 -11.46 7.70
CA ASN A 55 -19.04 -11.26 7.26
C ASN A 55 -18.65 -9.82 7.59
N TYR A 56 -17.55 -9.66 8.35
CA TYR A 56 -17.01 -8.37 8.70
C TYR A 56 -15.52 -8.51 8.99
N ASN A 57 -14.69 -8.02 8.10
CA ASN A 57 -13.24 -8.15 8.20
C ASN A 57 -12.55 -6.81 7.91
N TYR A 58 -11.37 -6.66 8.49
CA TYR A 58 -10.41 -5.62 8.11
C TYR A 58 -9.19 -6.28 7.47
N ILE A 59 -8.88 -5.88 6.25
CA ILE A 59 -7.80 -6.50 5.47
C ILE A 59 -6.71 -5.47 5.19
N PRO A 60 -5.56 -5.55 5.85
CA PRO A 60 -4.40 -4.72 5.51
C PRO A 60 -3.87 -5.13 4.14
N GLY A 61 -4.07 -4.28 3.14
CA GLY A 61 -3.61 -4.50 1.76
C GLY A 61 -2.38 -3.63 1.45
N PRO A 62 -1.20 -4.22 1.26
CA PRO A 62 -0.07 -3.49 0.71
C PRO A 62 -0.35 -3.04 -0.72
N THR A 63 0.11 -1.84 -1.07
CA THR A 63 -0.03 -1.24 -2.40
C THR A 63 1.26 -1.38 -3.20
N ASP A 64 1.25 -0.95 -4.46
CA ASP A 64 2.46 -0.91 -5.32
C ASP A 64 3.56 0.04 -4.80
N LEU A 65 3.24 0.89 -3.83
CA LEU A 65 4.21 1.74 -3.14
C LEU A 65 4.95 1.02 -2.00
N CYS A 66 4.55 -0.20 -1.66
CA CYS A 66 5.19 -0.95 -0.60
C CYS A 66 6.50 -1.57 -1.10
N ASP A 67 7.60 -1.16 -0.52
CA ASP A 67 8.96 -1.66 -0.76
C ASP A 67 9.48 -2.58 0.36
N LEU A 68 8.59 -3.03 1.26
CA LEU A 68 8.95 -3.77 2.49
C LEU A 68 9.85 -2.96 3.45
N CYS A 69 9.78 -1.64 3.41
CA CYS A 69 10.66 -0.73 4.15
C CYS A 69 12.15 -1.04 3.91
N ALA A 70 12.54 -1.18 2.63
CA ALA A 70 13.87 -1.67 2.22
C ALA A 70 15.02 -0.89 2.85
N GLU A 71 14.92 0.43 2.95
CA GLU A 71 15.92 1.28 3.59
C GLU A 71 16.04 0.95 5.08
N ARG A 72 14.93 0.90 5.81
CA ARG A 72 14.91 0.58 7.24
C ARG A 72 15.48 -0.82 7.51
N VAL A 73 15.04 -1.81 6.75
CA VAL A 73 15.49 -3.20 6.91
C VAL A 73 16.98 -3.32 6.66
N SER A 74 17.50 -2.69 5.59
CA SER A 74 18.92 -2.77 5.23
C SER A 74 19.85 -2.00 6.18
N THR A 75 19.40 -0.84 6.69
CA THR A 75 20.24 0.02 7.53
C THR A 75 20.19 -0.35 9.00
N THR A 76 19.02 -0.77 9.50
CA THR A 76 18.83 -1.02 10.93
C THR A 76 18.71 -2.50 11.28
N GLY A 77 18.50 -3.38 10.30
CA GLY A 77 18.17 -4.80 10.53
C GLY A 77 16.81 -5.03 11.20
N LYS A 78 15.98 -3.99 11.34
CA LYS A 78 14.66 -4.10 11.96
C LYS A 78 13.61 -4.42 10.90
N GLU A 79 12.53 -5.07 11.33
CA GLU A 79 11.37 -5.38 10.51
C GLU A 79 10.65 -4.11 9.98
N PRO A 80 9.82 -4.24 8.92
CA PRO A 80 9.01 -3.14 8.41
C PRO A 80 8.14 -2.48 9.47
N MET A 81 7.87 -1.18 9.33
CA MET A 81 7.13 -0.40 10.32
C MET A 81 5.70 -0.91 10.54
N CYS A 82 5.04 -1.38 9.51
CA CYS A 82 3.69 -1.95 9.62
C CYS A 82 3.67 -3.25 10.45
N VAL A 83 4.75 -4.02 10.44
CA VAL A 83 4.92 -5.21 11.28
C VAL A 83 5.18 -4.79 12.72
N HIS A 84 6.17 -3.90 12.91
CA HIS A 84 6.60 -3.44 14.22
C HIS A 84 5.48 -2.79 15.05
N HIS A 85 4.59 -2.06 14.40
CA HIS A 85 3.50 -1.33 15.05
C HIS A 85 2.14 -2.01 14.97
N CYS A 86 2.08 -3.26 14.51
CA CYS A 86 0.82 -4.00 14.49
C CYS A 86 0.44 -4.45 15.91
N LEU A 87 -0.53 -3.79 16.53
CA LEU A 87 -0.97 -4.09 17.89
C LEU A 87 -1.54 -5.50 18.05
N ALA A 88 -2.20 -6.01 17.00
CA ALA A 88 -2.75 -7.36 16.98
C ALA A 88 -1.74 -8.41 16.50
N ASN A 89 -0.53 -8.00 16.10
CA ASN A 89 0.54 -8.86 15.57
C ASN A 89 0.09 -9.76 14.41
N VAL A 90 -0.73 -9.22 13.53
CA VAL A 90 -1.33 -9.96 12.40
C VAL A 90 -0.52 -9.87 11.11
N ILE A 91 0.56 -9.09 11.08
CA ILE A 91 1.45 -8.94 9.93
C ILE A 91 2.81 -9.54 10.27
N THR A 92 3.22 -10.53 9.51
CA THR A 92 4.53 -11.17 9.65
C THR A 92 5.39 -10.90 8.43
N TYR A 93 6.63 -10.49 8.62
CA TYR A 93 7.63 -10.29 7.58
C TYR A 93 8.63 -11.44 7.57
N GLY A 94 9.03 -11.91 6.40
CA GLY A 94 10.02 -12.97 6.30
C GLY A 94 10.23 -13.49 4.88
N PRO A 95 11.11 -14.52 4.75
CA PRO A 95 11.30 -15.23 3.49
C PRO A 95 9.99 -15.87 3.01
N ILE A 96 9.72 -15.76 1.71
CA ILE A 96 8.46 -16.22 1.12
C ILE A 96 8.22 -17.71 1.38
N ASP A 97 9.26 -18.52 1.27
CA ASP A 97 9.15 -19.98 1.46
C ASP A 97 8.67 -20.32 2.89
N GLU A 98 9.21 -19.63 3.90
CA GLU A 98 8.79 -19.82 5.31
C GLU A 98 7.37 -19.34 5.55
N LEU A 99 7.01 -18.19 4.96
CA LEU A 99 5.66 -17.62 5.07
C LEU A 99 4.63 -18.51 4.36
N ALA A 100 5.00 -19.12 3.24
CA ALA A 100 4.14 -20.04 2.51
C ALA A 100 3.84 -21.32 3.31
N GLU A 101 4.83 -21.82 4.09
CA GLU A 101 4.57 -22.93 5.01
C GLU A 101 3.62 -22.54 6.15
N LYS A 102 3.77 -21.35 6.71
CA LYS A 102 2.85 -20.82 7.72
C LYS A 102 1.43 -20.65 7.17
N LEU A 103 1.30 -20.19 5.92
CA LEU A 103 0.00 -20.02 5.26
C LEU A 103 -0.83 -21.31 5.20
N LYS A 104 -0.17 -22.48 5.14
CA LYS A 104 -0.86 -23.78 5.10
C LYS A 104 -1.52 -24.16 6.43
N THR A 105 -1.15 -23.51 7.51
CA THR A 105 -1.57 -23.91 8.87
C THR A 105 -2.87 -23.26 9.32
N LYS A 106 -3.31 -22.20 8.63
CA LYS A 106 -4.44 -21.38 9.08
C LYS A 106 -5.22 -20.78 7.89
N THR A 107 -6.51 -20.60 8.07
CA THR A 107 -7.39 -19.89 7.13
C THR A 107 -7.33 -18.37 7.37
N LYS A 108 -7.98 -17.60 6.53
CA LYS A 108 -8.04 -16.11 6.59
C LYS A 108 -6.67 -15.44 6.63
N GLN A 109 -5.76 -15.98 5.85
CA GLN A 109 -4.42 -15.41 5.66
C GLN A 109 -4.18 -15.12 4.18
N VAL A 110 -3.38 -14.11 3.92
CA VAL A 110 -2.88 -13.78 2.58
C VAL A 110 -1.38 -13.58 2.61
N LEU A 111 -0.68 -14.21 1.67
CA LEU A 111 0.73 -13.96 1.43
C LEU A 111 0.86 -12.92 0.32
N TRP A 112 1.42 -11.78 0.66
CA TRP A 112 1.68 -10.70 -0.26
C TRP A 112 3.18 -10.58 -0.55
N THR A 113 3.50 -10.37 -1.82
CA THR A 113 4.86 -10.14 -2.28
C THR A 113 4.90 -8.88 -3.12
N PRO A 114 5.94 -8.05 -2.99
CA PRO A 114 6.04 -6.85 -3.81
C PRO A 114 6.14 -7.22 -5.28
N GLN A 115 5.35 -6.57 -6.11
CA GLN A 115 5.55 -6.62 -7.57
C GLN A 115 6.72 -5.71 -7.91
N TYR A 116 7.94 -6.18 -7.64
CA TYR A 116 9.06 -5.29 -7.77
C TYR A 116 9.66 -5.35 -9.19
N LYS A 117 9.35 -4.34 -9.98
CA LYS A 117 10.36 -3.66 -10.76
C LYS A 117 10.66 -2.37 -10.01
N PRO A 118 11.92 -2.08 -9.58
CA PRO A 118 12.24 -0.75 -9.14
C PRO A 118 11.80 0.18 -10.28
N ILE A 119 10.89 1.08 -9.98
CA ILE A 119 10.73 2.26 -10.81
C ILE A 119 12.07 2.95 -10.61
N GLU A 120 13.00 2.74 -11.53
CA GLU A 120 14.15 3.61 -11.64
C GLU A 120 13.55 4.99 -11.90
N ALA A 121 13.36 5.75 -10.84
CA ALA A 121 13.04 7.15 -10.94
C ALA A 121 14.23 7.82 -11.62
N LYS A 122 14.26 7.74 -12.95
CA LYS A 122 15.12 8.57 -13.77
C LYS A 122 14.55 9.98 -13.73
N GLY A 123 14.81 10.65 -12.62
CA GLY A 123 14.44 12.03 -12.43
C GLY A 123 14.55 12.37 -10.96
N LYS A 124 15.53 13.19 -10.61
CA LYS A 124 15.52 13.87 -9.32
C LYS A 124 14.25 14.72 -9.32
N PHE A 125 13.30 14.40 -8.42
CA PHE A 125 12.24 15.33 -8.09
C PHE A 125 12.91 16.60 -7.57
N VAL A 126 12.99 17.63 -8.40
CA VAL A 126 13.37 18.97 -8.00
C VAL A 126 12.06 19.72 -7.83
N PRO A 127 11.61 20.00 -6.61
CA PRO A 127 10.44 20.85 -6.40
C PRO A 127 10.81 22.25 -6.88
N THR A 128 10.35 22.61 -8.07
CA THR A 128 10.42 24.00 -8.53
C THR A 128 9.35 24.78 -7.80
N LYS A 129 9.78 25.54 -6.79
CA LYS A 129 8.92 26.54 -6.14
C LYS A 129 8.64 27.67 -7.13
N LYS A 130 7.47 27.65 -7.73
CA LYS A 130 6.86 28.84 -8.33
C LYS A 130 5.69 29.23 -7.44
N SER A 131 5.87 30.23 -6.63
CA SER A 131 4.78 30.86 -5.89
C SER A 131 3.92 31.64 -6.87
N ASN A 132 2.68 31.22 -7.08
CA ASN A 132 1.65 32.07 -7.67
C ASN A 132 1.04 32.95 -6.57
N SER A 133 0.52 34.11 -6.96
CA SER A 133 -0.08 35.14 -6.08
C SER A 133 -1.19 34.63 -5.15
N ASP A 134 -1.64 33.38 -5.32
CA ASP A 134 -2.74 32.77 -4.56
C ASP A 134 -2.30 31.71 -3.57
N GLY A 135 -0.99 31.55 -3.36
CA GLY A 135 -0.44 30.65 -2.35
C GLY A 135 -0.61 29.14 -2.62
N LEU A 136 -1.10 28.76 -3.81
CA LEU A 136 -1.19 27.36 -4.24
C LEU A 136 -0.04 27.02 -5.18
N GLU A 137 0.84 26.11 -4.73
CA GLU A 137 1.92 25.59 -5.57
C GLU A 137 1.34 24.60 -6.59
N LYS A 138 1.44 24.92 -7.88
CA LYS A 138 1.21 23.95 -8.95
C LYS A 138 2.51 23.18 -9.16
N VAL A 139 2.45 21.87 -8.96
CA VAL A 139 3.55 20.96 -9.26
C VAL A 139 3.29 20.35 -10.63
N ASP A 140 4.02 20.79 -11.64
CA ASP A 140 4.02 20.11 -12.94
C ASP A 140 4.91 18.87 -12.84
N VAL A 141 4.29 17.70 -12.88
CA VAL A 141 5.00 16.41 -12.89
C VAL A 141 5.06 15.96 -14.35
N GLU A 142 6.22 16.11 -14.98
CA GLU A 142 6.50 15.43 -16.22
C GLU A 142 6.80 13.95 -15.92
N ILE A 143 5.84 13.09 -16.23
CA ILE A 143 6.01 11.64 -16.16
C ILE A 143 6.40 11.18 -17.56
N GLU A 144 7.66 10.86 -17.77
CA GLU A 144 8.05 10.11 -18.96
C GLU A 144 7.39 8.72 -18.91
N SER A 145 6.44 8.48 -19.81
CA SER A 145 5.72 7.23 -19.91
C SER A 145 6.66 6.11 -20.34
N ASN A 146 6.83 5.12 -19.49
CA ASN A 146 7.36 3.84 -19.90
C ASN A 146 6.25 3.09 -20.66
N GLU A 147 6.52 2.58 -21.86
CA GLU A 147 5.56 2.07 -22.86
C GLU A 147 4.62 0.95 -22.38
N ASN A 148 4.67 0.53 -21.13
CA ASN A 148 3.85 -0.53 -20.54
C ASN A 148 2.83 -0.06 -19.49
N TRP A 149 2.68 1.24 -19.23
CA TRP A 149 1.69 1.76 -18.29
C TRP A 149 0.91 2.91 -18.91
N SER A 150 -0.26 2.62 -19.45
CA SER A 150 -1.23 3.65 -19.84
C SER A 150 -2.16 4.00 -18.68
N THR A 151 -1.63 4.61 -17.65
CA THR A 151 -2.44 5.41 -16.74
C THR A 151 -2.32 6.86 -17.16
N ALA A 152 -3.13 7.26 -18.10
CA ALA A 152 -3.29 8.67 -18.43
C ALA A 152 -4.22 9.29 -17.39
N ALA A 153 -3.66 9.96 -16.39
CA ALA A 153 -4.42 10.90 -15.60
C ALA A 153 -4.62 12.17 -16.44
N HIS A 154 -5.77 12.31 -17.08
CA HIS A 154 -6.14 13.55 -17.73
C HIS A 154 -6.75 14.50 -16.73
N ARG A 155 -6.05 15.61 -16.47
CA ARG A 155 -6.60 16.76 -15.78
C ARG A 155 -7.35 17.59 -16.81
N ARG A 156 -8.68 17.67 -16.74
CA ARG A 156 -9.43 18.69 -17.46
C ARG A 156 -9.29 20.01 -16.71
N SER A 157 -9.00 21.07 -17.45
CA SER A 157 -8.69 22.40 -16.90
C SER A 157 -9.89 23.14 -16.31
N ASP A 158 -11.09 22.60 -16.42
CA ASP A 158 -12.32 23.33 -16.13
C ASP A 158 -13.21 22.67 -15.06
N ASP A 159 -12.87 21.48 -14.57
CA ASP A 159 -13.62 20.79 -13.52
C ASP A 159 -12.66 20.14 -12.52
N ASP A 160 -12.84 20.40 -11.24
CA ASP A 160 -12.07 19.82 -10.12
C ASP A 160 -12.31 18.31 -9.90
N HIS A 161 -12.66 17.57 -10.94
CA HIS A 161 -12.90 16.13 -10.89
C HIS A 161 -11.76 15.33 -11.53
N PHE A 162 -11.21 14.38 -10.77
CA PHE A 162 -10.28 13.37 -11.28
C PHE A 162 -11.07 12.21 -11.86
N GLU A 163 -10.98 11.96 -13.16
CA GLU A 163 -11.44 10.73 -13.77
C GLU A 163 -10.26 9.75 -13.93
N PHE A 164 -10.37 8.59 -13.30
CA PHE A 164 -9.47 7.47 -13.55
C PHE A 164 -10.04 6.61 -14.65
N ASN A 165 -9.43 6.64 -15.83
CA ASN A 165 -9.75 5.69 -16.88
C ASN A 165 -8.81 4.48 -16.75
N LEU A 166 -9.35 3.38 -16.20
CA LEU A 166 -8.73 2.07 -16.29
C LEU A 166 -8.98 1.53 -17.70
N VAL A 167 -7.95 1.51 -18.54
CA VAL A 167 -8.00 0.80 -19.80
C VAL A 167 -7.62 -0.67 -19.53
N LYS A 168 -8.56 -1.56 -19.93
CA LYS A 168 -8.39 -3.02 -19.84
C LYS A 168 -7.38 -3.52 -20.86
#